data_773622249b23a7e659b57bb557359d6c
#
_entry.id   773622249b23a7e659b57bb557359d6c
#
_cell.length_a   1.000
_cell.length_b   1.000
_cell.length_c   1.000
_cell.angle_alpha   90.00
_cell.angle_beta   90.00
_cell.angle_gamma   90.00
#
_symmetry.space_group_name_H-M   'P 1'
#
loop_
_entity.id
_entity.type
_entity.pdbx_description
1 polymer ?
#
loop_
_entity_poly.entity_id
_entity_poly.type
_entity_poly.pdbx_seq_one_letter_code
_entity_poly.pdbx_strand_id
1 'polypeptide(L)'
;MEKNKVEKYHEVEGYELPPKIDEVDDKMYNYKIYANEKKLEIRISVKGTEYNFVFQGSKEQLIENSLLNEEKDIIKLANDIKQNIRYCQHKIEKHENNDFLNLTINGKLFSCIEII
;
A
#
# COMPACT_ATOMS: atom_id res chain seq x y z
N MET A 1 21.46 10.84 3.47
CA MET A 1 21.07 10.53 3.39
C MET A 1 20.32 10.00 3.48
N GLU A 2 20.17 10.16 3.36
CA GLU A 2 19.52 9.80 3.38
C GLU A 2 18.82 9.05 3.18
N LYS A 3 18.66 8.61 3.19
CA LYS A 3 18.03 8.05 2.97
C LYS A 3 17.06 7.60 2.51
N ASN A 4 16.82 7.10 2.34
CA ASN A 4 15.91 6.90 1.90
C ASN A 4 14.86 6.92 2.05
N LYS A 5 15.25 6.57 1.73
CA LYS A 5 14.22 7.04 2.31
C LYS A 5 12.97 7.05 1.61
N VAL A 6 11.86 6.88 2.32
CA VAL A 6 10.59 7.06 1.67
C VAL A 6 10.46 8.49 1.21
N GLU A 7 10.32 8.68 -0.07
CA GLU A 7 10.19 10.01 -0.61
C GLU A 7 8.79 10.54 -0.45
N LYS A 8 8.65 11.81 -0.59
CA LYS A 8 7.38 12.45 -0.42
C LYS A 8 6.56 12.41 -1.69
N TYR A 9 5.30 12.06 -1.55
CA TYR A 9 4.37 12.05 -2.65
C TYR A 9 3.30 13.08 -2.40
N HIS A 10 3.72 14.31 -2.15
CA HIS A 10 2.79 15.36 -1.72
C HIS A 10 1.74 15.69 -2.75
N GLU A 11 2.11 15.59 -4.00
CA GLU A 11 1.20 15.98 -5.06
C GLU A 11 0.28 14.86 -5.48
N VAL A 12 0.40 13.69 -4.83
CA VAL A 12 -0.43 12.55 -5.18
C VAL A 12 -1.78 12.69 -4.52
N GLU A 13 -2.83 12.48 -5.30
CA GLU A 13 -4.18 12.50 -4.78
C GLU A 13 -4.42 11.31 -3.86
N GLY A 14 -5.11 11.56 -2.75
CA GLY A 14 -5.26 10.53 -1.75
C GLY A 14 -6.65 9.93 -1.67
N TYR A 15 -6.68 8.65 -1.41
CA TYR A 15 -7.89 7.93 -1.05
C TYR A 15 -7.70 7.40 0.36
N GLU A 16 -8.57 7.83 1.25
CA GLU A 16 -8.48 7.41 2.64
C GLU A 16 -9.62 6.45 2.93
N LEU A 17 -9.28 5.32 3.53
CA LEU A 17 -10.27 4.30 3.85
C LEU A 17 -10.43 4.19 5.36
N PRO A 18 -11.64 3.82 5.82
CA PRO A 18 -11.81 3.59 7.24
C PRO A 18 -10.96 2.42 7.70
N PRO A 19 -10.64 2.39 8.99
CA PRO A 19 -9.86 1.26 9.52
C PRO A 19 -10.55 -0.06 9.28
N LYS A 20 -9.77 -1.09 9.03
CA LYS A 20 -10.26 -2.44 8.83
C LYS A 20 -9.56 -3.37 9.81
N ILE A 21 -10.29 -4.34 10.31
CA ILE A 21 -9.74 -5.33 11.20
C ILE A 21 -9.29 -6.52 10.38
N ASP A 22 -8.06 -6.95 10.61
CA ASP A 22 -7.55 -8.16 9.98
C ASP A 22 -7.96 -9.34 10.83
N GLU A 23 -8.63 -10.31 10.21
CA GLU A 23 -9.12 -11.48 10.95
C GLU A 23 -7.99 -12.38 11.43
N VAL A 24 -6.82 -12.28 10.80
CA VAL A 24 -5.71 -13.16 11.15
C VAL A 24 -5.08 -12.75 12.48
N ASP A 25 -4.76 -11.47 12.66
CA ASP A 25 -4.08 -11.01 13.86
C ASP A 25 -4.95 -10.08 14.70
N ASP A 26 -6.18 -9.87 14.30
CA ASP A 26 -7.15 -9.10 15.07
C ASP A 26 -6.72 -7.65 15.31
N LYS A 27 -5.87 -7.15 14.43
CA LYS A 27 -5.43 -5.77 14.50
C LYS A 27 -6.20 -4.90 13.53
N MET A 28 -6.34 -3.65 13.88
CA MET A 28 -7.05 -2.70 13.04
C MET A 28 -6.05 -1.88 12.25
N TYR A 29 -6.23 -1.83 10.94
CA TYR A 29 -5.33 -1.13 10.04
C TYR A 29 -6.03 0.04 9.38
N ASN A 30 -5.30 1.14 9.26
CA ASN A 30 -5.73 2.30 8.50
C ASN A 30 -5.00 2.29 7.17
N TYR A 31 -5.74 2.54 6.11
CA TYR A 31 -5.17 2.52 4.75
C TYR A 31 -5.34 3.88 4.11
N LYS A 32 -4.26 4.37 3.51
CA LYS A 32 -4.30 5.58 2.70
C LYS A 32 -3.64 5.26 1.37
N ILE A 33 -4.35 5.54 0.30
CA ILE A 33 -3.86 5.21 -1.03
C ILE A 33 -3.77 6.51 -1.83
N TYR A 34 -2.58 6.77 -2.35
CA TYR A 34 -2.31 7.97 -3.12
C TYR A 34 -1.88 7.57 -4.51
N ALA A 35 -2.39 8.26 -5.51
CA ALA A 35 -2.04 7.91 -6.88
C ALA A 35 -2.15 9.12 -7.79
N ASN A 36 -1.29 9.14 -8.78
CA ASN A 36 -1.44 10.04 -9.92
C ASN A 36 -1.02 9.24 -11.14
N GLU A 37 -0.82 9.91 -12.27
CA GLU A 37 -0.51 9.20 -13.51
C GLU A 37 0.86 8.53 -13.50
N LYS A 38 1.72 8.92 -12.56
CA LYS A 38 3.11 8.46 -12.56
C LYS A 38 3.49 7.60 -11.38
N LYS A 39 2.76 7.68 -10.29
CA LYS A 39 3.18 7.07 -9.02
C LYS A 39 2.00 6.50 -8.25
N LEU A 40 2.30 5.49 -7.47
CA LEU A 40 1.36 4.91 -6.53
C LEU A 40 2.02 4.87 -5.16
N GLU A 41 1.27 5.24 -4.14
CA GLU A 41 1.73 5.11 -2.76
C GLU A 41 0.61 4.49 -1.93
N ILE A 42 0.97 3.49 -1.14
CA ILE A 42 0.04 2.86 -0.20
C ILE A 42 0.64 3.03 1.17
N ARG A 43 -0.10 3.62 2.07
CA ARG A 43 0.31 3.77 3.47
C ARG A 43 -0.61 2.97 4.35
N ILE A 44 -0.02 2.18 5.24
CA ILE A 44 -0.77 1.36 6.17
C ILE A 44 -0.24 1.63 7.55
N SER A 45 -1.13 1.97 8.48
CA SER A 45 -0.74 2.16 9.87
C SER A 45 -1.56 1.22 10.74
N VAL A 46 -0.94 0.77 11.84
CA VAL A 46 -1.61 -0.10 12.80
C VAL A 46 -2.21 0.81 13.87
N LYS A 47 -3.52 0.79 14.00
CA LYS A 47 -4.20 1.68 14.92
C LYS A 47 -3.76 1.43 16.35
N GLY A 48 -3.51 2.50 17.06
CA GLY A 48 -3.07 2.40 18.45
C GLY A 48 -1.59 2.22 18.63
N THR A 49 -0.84 2.26 17.55
CA THR A 49 0.62 2.15 17.60
C THR A 49 1.24 3.24 16.77
N GLU A 50 2.58 3.28 16.81
CA GLU A 50 3.32 4.19 15.95
C GLU A 50 3.84 3.50 14.70
N TYR A 51 3.43 2.26 14.46
CA TYR A 51 3.90 1.51 13.30
C TYR A 51 3.23 1.99 12.03
N ASN A 52 4.05 2.38 11.07
CA ASN A 52 3.60 2.84 9.77
C ASN A 52 4.39 2.15 8.69
N PHE A 53 3.71 1.73 7.63
CA PHE A 53 4.33 1.02 6.52
C PHE A 53 3.96 1.71 5.23
N VAL A 54 4.89 1.76 4.29
CA VAL A 54 4.68 2.46 3.03
C VAL A 54 5.19 1.63 1.86
N PHE A 55 4.39 1.57 0.81
CA PHE A 55 4.79 1.08 -0.50
C PHE A 55 4.76 2.25 -1.46
N GLN A 56 5.81 2.39 -2.26
CA GLN A 56 5.86 3.40 -3.30
C GLN A 56 6.33 2.76 -4.59
N GLY A 57 5.73 3.16 -5.70
CA GLY A 57 6.16 2.66 -6.99
C GLY A 57 5.85 3.63 -8.10
N SER A 58 6.82 3.81 -9.00
CA SER A 58 6.59 4.54 -10.23
C SER A 58 5.88 3.62 -11.21
N LYS A 59 5.36 4.19 -12.29
CA LYS A 59 4.66 3.38 -13.29
C LYS A 59 5.59 2.30 -13.84
N GLU A 60 6.84 2.65 -14.11
CA GLU A 60 7.81 1.69 -14.65
C GLU A 60 8.06 0.55 -13.65
N GLN A 61 8.21 0.89 -12.38
CA GLN A 61 8.44 -0.12 -11.36
C GLN A 61 7.24 -1.05 -11.20
N LEU A 62 6.05 -0.50 -11.28
CA LEU A 62 4.83 -1.30 -11.16
C LEU A 62 4.71 -2.28 -12.31
N ILE A 63 5.02 -1.83 -13.51
CA ILE A 63 4.98 -2.70 -14.68
C ILE A 63 6.06 -3.76 -14.59
N GLU A 64 7.25 -3.35 -14.20
CA GLU A 64 8.39 -4.26 -14.10
C GLU A 64 8.12 -5.37 -13.09
N ASN A 65 7.42 -5.06 -12.02
CA ASN A 65 7.12 -6.04 -10.97
C ASN A 65 5.78 -6.73 -11.17
N SER A 66 5.19 -6.57 -12.34
CA SER A 66 3.92 -7.20 -12.70
C SER A 66 2.76 -6.77 -11.82
N LEU A 67 2.86 -5.60 -11.25
CA LEU A 67 1.78 -5.05 -10.42
C LEU A 67 0.82 -4.21 -11.24
N LEU A 68 1.24 -3.81 -12.43
CA LEU A 68 0.43 -2.99 -13.31
C LEU A 68 0.61 -3.46 -14.73
N ASN A 69 -0.50 -3.58 -15.44
CA ASN A 69 -0.48 -3.90 -16.87
C ASN A 69 -0.14 -2.61 -17.63
N GLU A 70 0.66 -2.71 -18.67
CA GLU A 70 1.09 -1.56 -19.44
C GLU A 70 -0.08 -0.74 -19.98
N GLU A 71 -1.20 -1.41 -20.25
CA GLU A 71 -2.35 -0.75 -20.83
C GLU A 71 -3.25 -0.06 -19.81
N LYS A 72 -2.97 -0.25 -18.54
CA LYS A 72 -3.79 0.33 -17.49
C LYS A 72 -3.08 1.48 -16.82
N ASP A 73 -3.85 2.39 -16.27
CA ASP A 73 -3.24 3.50 -15.56
C ASP A 73 -3.23 3.23 -14.06
N ILE A 74 -2.41 3.99 -13.37
CA ILE A 74 -2.19 3.83 -11.95
C ILE A 74 -3.45 4.18 -11.16
N ILE A 75 -4.23 5.14 -11.64
CA ILE A 75 -5.43 5.54 -10.94
C ILE A 75 -6.44 4.41 -10.90
N LYS A 76 -6.54 3.65 -11.99
CA LYS A 76 -7.42 2.48 -11.98
C LYS A 76 -6.91 1.42 -11.02
N LEU A 77 -5.60 1.22 -10.98
CA LEU A 77 -5.02 0.29 -10.03
C LEU A 77 -5.33 0.73 -8.60
N ALA A 78 -5.17 2.01 -8.32
CA ALA A 78 -5.45 2.53 -6.97
C ALA A 78 -6.91 2.32 -6.60
N ASN A 79 -7.83 2.53 -7.55
CA ASN A 79 -9.24 2.29 -7.29
C ASN A 79 -9.54 0.82 -7.05
N ASP A 80 -8.88 -0.07 -7.80
CA ASP A 80 -9.04 -1.50 -7.58
C ASP A 80 -8.56 -1.90 -6.19
N ILE A 81 -7.42 -1.36 -5.78
CA ILE A 81 -6.88 -1.64 -4.45
C ILE A 81 -7.87 -1.15 -3.39
N LYS A 82 -8.38 0.06 -3.57
CA LYS A 82 -9.33 0.64 -2.63
C LYS A 82 -10.58 -0.24 -2.50
N GLN A 83 -11.11 -0.70 -3.63
CA GLN A 83 -12.31 -1.51 -3.60
C GLN A 83 -12.07 -2.86 -2.93
N ASN A 84 -10.93 -3.47 -3.20
CA ASN A 84 -10.60 -4.75 -2.58
C ASN A 84 -10.47 -4.60 -1.07
N ILE A 85 -9.85 -3.52 -0.61
CA ILE A 85 -9.74 -3.30 0.83
C ILE A 85 -11.11 -3.01 1.43
N ARG A 86 -11.91 -2.19 0.75
CA ARG A 86 -13.24 -1.83 1.24
C ARG A 86 -14.12 -3.06 1.47
N TYR A 87 -14.03 -4.02 0.57
CA TYR A 87 -14.86 -5.22 0.64
C TYR A 87 -14.15 -6.41 1.24
N CYS A 88 -13.04 -6.16 1.93
CA CYS A 88 -12.30 -7.19 2.65
C CYS A 88 -11.82 -8.32 1.73
N GLN A 89 -11.43 -7.96 0.52
CA GLN A 89 -10.88 -8.90 -0.46
C GLN A 89 -9.39 -8.70 -0.58
N HIS A 90 -8.74 -8.51 0.56
CA HIS A 90 -7.31 -8.31 0.62
C HIS A 90 -6.74 -9.17 1.73
N LYS A 91 -5.44 -9.31 1.76
CA LYS A 91 -4.75 -10.08 2.77
C LYS A 91 -3.57 -9.26 3.28
N ILE A 92 -3.42 -9.24 4.60
CA ILE A 92 -2.32 -8.55 5.26
C ILE A 92 -1.48 -9.60 5.97
N GLU A 93 -0.16 -9.52 5.80
CA GLU A 93 0.77 -10.40 6.50
C GLU A 93 1.92 -9.59 7.05
N LYS A 94 2.18 -9.74 8.33
CA LYS A 94 3.30 -9.09 8.98
C LYS A 94 4.33 -10.15 9.35
N HIS A 95 5.55 -9.95 8.90
CA HIS A 95 6.64 -10.88 9.20
C HIS A 95 7.37 -10.40 10.45
N GLU A 96 7.42 -11.25 11.45
CA GLU A 96 7.92 -10.87 12.76
C GLU A 96 9.35 -10.34 12.77
N ASN A 97 10.19 -10.92 11.93
CA ASN A 97 11.59 -10.54 11.92
C ASN A 97 11.94 -9.56 10.82
N ASN A 98 10.92 -9.00 10.18
CA ASN A 98 11.11 -8.08 9.07
C ASN A 98 10.39 -6.78 9.33
N ASP A 99 10.91 -5.74 8.73
CA ASP A 99 10.26 -4.44 8.78
C ASP A 99 9.28 -4.28 7.64
N PHE A 100 8.68 -5.37 7.21
CA PHE A 100 7.73 -5.38 6.12
C PHE A 100 6.34 -5.74 6.57
N LEU A 101 5.39 -5.21 5.85
CA LEU A 101 4.02 -5.66 5.93
C LEU A 101 3.58 -5.90 4.50
N ASN A 102 3.13 -7.11 4.20
CA ASN A 102 2.75 -7.48 2.85
C ASN A 102 1.25 -7.39 2.67
N LEU A 103 0.85 -6.61 1.67
CA LEU A 103 -0.54 -6.48 1.28
C LEU A 103 -0.72 -7.22 -0.04
N THR A 104 -1.62 -8.20 -0.06
CA THR A 104 -1.90 -8.97 -1.26
C THR A 104 -3.30 -8.64 -1.76
N ILE A 105 -3.40 -8.28 -3.04
CA ILE A 105 -4.66 -7.94 -3.67
C ILE A 105 -4.67 -8.57 -5.05
N ASN A 106 -5.65 -9.41 -5.33
CA ASN A 106 -5.79 -10.08 -6.63
C ASN A 106 -4.51 -10.80 -7.05
N GLY A 107 -3.86 -11.45 -6.08
CA GLY A 107 -2.62 -12.16 -6.37
C GLY A 107 -1.40 -11.28 -6.51
N LYS A 108 -1.55 -9.98 -6.36
CA LYS A 108 -0.44 -9.04 -6.46
C LYS A 108 0.05 -8.67 -5.08
N LEU A 109 1.35 -8.73 -4.90
CA LEU A 109 1.97 -8.48 -3.61
C LEU A 109 2.57 -7.08 -3.55
N PHE A 110 2.12 -6.31 -2.58
CA PHE A 110 2.68 -4.99 -2.32
C PHE A 110 3.41 -5.04 -0.98
N SER A 111 4.73 -4.97 -1.02
CA SER A 111 5.53 -5.01 0.19
C SER A 111 5.69 -3.60 0.73
N CYS A 112 5.13 -3.37 1.90
CA CYS A 112 5.17 -2.06 2.54
C CYS A 112 6.26 -2.09 3.59
N ILE A 113 7.14 -1.09 3.54
CA ILE A 113 8.30 -1.03 4.42
C ILE A 113 7.98 -0.11 5.58
N GLU A 114 8.40 -0.52 6.77
CA GLU A 114 8.19 0.30 7.95
C GLU A 114 8.98 1.60 7.85
N ILE A 115 8.33 2.70 8.17
CA ILE A 115 8.98 3.99 8.23
C ILE A 115 8.99 4.48 9.67
N ILE A 116 10.06 5.15 10.01
CA ILE A 116 10.28 5.63 11.37
C ILE A 116 10.07 7.12 11.45
#